data_ca99495b25319eeb7e31729a6292d295
#
_entry.id   ca99495b25319eeb7e31729a6292d295
#
_cell.length_a   1.000
_cell.length_b   1.000
_cell.length_c   1.000
_cell.angle_alpha   90.00
_cell.angle_beta   90.00
_cell.angle_gamma   90.00
#
_symmetry.space_group_name_H-M   'P 1'
#
loop_
_entity.id
_entity.type
_entity.pdbx_description
1 polymer ?
#
loop_
_entity_poly.entity_id
_entity_poly.type
_entity_poly.pdbx_seq_one_letter_code
_entity_poly.pdbx_strand_id
1 'polypeptide(L)'
;VVKRRKCVVNDFDPMSEDILNDFVPYIHIDLFREGIVKRTIKKFGLGYSYRWRRTIFPIRYWLDGTLMGYNARSSIENCSEFGISKYFITPGMRKEINIYGLWENYKDIQKAGYIVIFEAEKSVLKRDSRMDPTGGAIEGHVLSDEQVRIILGTGVEEVIIAMDNDVPIEEVWNMCEKFYGLRKVSYIRDKWKLLGPKDSPADAPNKIYNFLFKWRI
;
A
#
# COMPACT_ATOMS: atom_id res chain seq x y z
N VAL A 1 6.69 35.12 2.86
CA VAL A 1 5.98 34.38 3.92
C VAL A 1 4.95 33.50 3.23
N VAL A 2 5.27 32.22 3.06
CA VAL A 2 4.35 31.24 2.48
C VAL A 2 3.28 30.96 3.55
N LYS A 3 2.07 31.43 3.35
CA LYS A 3 0.94 31.07 4.21
C LYS A 3 0.69 29.57 4.02
N ARG A 4 0.97 28.78 5.07
CA ARG A 4 0.51 27.38 5.14
C ARG A 4 -1.01 27.41 4.96
N ARG A 5 -1.50 26.81 3.87
CA ARG A 5 -2.94 26.57 3.74
C ARG A 5 -3.34 25.69 4.93
N LYS A 6 -4.39 26.12 5.66
CA LYS A 6 -5.01 25.27 6.69
C LYS A 6 -5.35 23.94 6.02
N CYS A 7 -4.78 22.84 6.54
CA CYS A 7 -5.18 21.51 6.11
C CYS A 7 -6.69 21.37 6.25
N VAL A 8 -7.26 20.71 5.25
CA VAL A 8 -8.64 20.24 5.29
C VAL A 8 -8.82 19.45 6.58
N VAL A 9 -9.87 19.74 7.32
CA VAL A 9 -10.29 19.01 8.52
C VAL A 9 -10.35 17.52 8.14
N ASN A 10 -9.69 16.68 8.93
CA ASN A 10 -9.73 15.23 8.75
C ASN A 10 -11.20 14.79 8.76
N ASP A 11 -11.67 14.31 7.63
CA ASP A 11 -13.05 13.86 7.42
C ASP A 11 -13.22 12.38 7.84
N PHE A 12 -12.57 12.00 8.95
CA PHE A 12 -12.66 10.69 9.58
C PHE A 12 -12.48 10.81 11.10
N ASP A 13 -13.03 9.85 11.85
CA ASP A 13 -12.87 9.74 13.29
C ASP A 13 -11.57 8.98 13.61
N PRO A 14 -10.58 9.63 14.29
CA PRO A 14 -9.35 8.97 14.68
C PRO A 14 -9.61 7.80 15.63
N MET A 15 -8.91 6.69 15.40
CA MET A 15 -8.93 5.54 16.32
C MET A 15 -7.87 5.71 17.40
N SER A 16 -8.17 5.29 18.64
CA SER A 16 -7.17 5.26 19.71
C SER A 16 -6.05 4.28 19.40
N GLU A 17 -4.80 4.70 19.62
CA GLU A 17 -3.63 3.81 19.53
C GLU A 17 -3.71 2.63 20.51
N ASP A 18 -4.43 2.76 21.61
CA ASP A 18 -4.55 1.71 22.63
C ASP A 18 -5.11 0.41 22.08
N ILE A 19 -5.91 0.48 21.00
CA ILE A 19 -6.46 -0.72 20.37
C ILE A 19 -5.35 -1.65 19.81
N LEU A 20 -4.20 -1.08 19.47
CA LEU A 20 -3.08 -1.85 18.95
C LEU A 20 -2.38 -2.66 20.05
N ASN A 21 -2.58 -2.32 21.34
CA ASN A 21 -2.04 -3.06 22.49
C ASN A 21 -2.69 -4.44 22.64
N ASP A 22 -3.85 -4.66 22.04
CA ASP A 22 -4.51 -5.98 22.04
C ASP A 22 -3.83 -6.99 21.11
N PHE A 23 -2.87 -6.55 20.30
CA PHE A 23 -2.20 -7.37 19.31
C PHE A 23 -0.72 -7.59 19.68
N VAL A 24 -0.23 -8.80 19.44
CA VAL A 24 1.19 -9.07 19.64
C VAL A 24 2.01 -8.44 18.50
N PRO A 25 3.22 -7.87 18.76
CA PRO A 25 3.98 -7.07 17.80
C PRO A 25 4.78 -7.95 16.81
N TYR A 26 4.14 -8.90 16.18
CA TYR A 26 4.69 -9.73 15.09
C TYR A 26 3.58 -10.22 14.16
N ILE A 27 3.95 -10.98 13.14
CA ILE A 27 3.06 -11.45 12.08
C ILE A 27 3.02 -12.97 12.00
N HIS A 28 2.04 -13.51 11.28
CA HIS A 28 1.98 -14.94 10.99
C HIS A 28 3.19 -15.39 10.16
N ILE A 29 3.63 -16.64 10.38
CA ILE A 29 4.82 -17.23 9.72
C ILE A 29 4.77 -17.14 8.20
N ASP A 30 3.60 -17.21 7.59
CA ASP A 30 3.47 -17.16 6.13
C ASP A 30 3.93 -15.84 5.54
N LEU A 31 3.68 -14.71 6.23
CA LEU A 31 4.17 -13.41 5.78
C LEU A 31 5.71 -13.30 5.93
N PHE A 32 6.30 -13.98 6.91
CA PHE A 32 7.76 -14.12 6.96
C PHE A 32 8.29 -14.93 5.77
N ARG A 33 7.63 -16.04 5.43
CA ARG A 33 7.98 -16.84 4.25
C ARG A 33 7.83 -16.06 2.95
N GLU A 34 6.90 -15.12 2.89
CA GLU A 34 6.73 -14.17 1.79
C GLU A 34 7.81 -13.06 1.77
N GLY A 35 8.72 -13.04 2.75
CA GLY A 35 9.88 -12.15 2.79
C GLY A 35 9.67 -10.84 3.54
N ILE A 36 8.57 -10.68 4.33
CA ILE A 36 8.39 -9.52 5.19
C ILE A 36 9.30 -9.64 6.41
N VAL A 37 10.19 -8.67 6.61
CA VAL A 37 11.24 -8.72 7.64
C VAL A 37 10.88 -7.93 8.90
N LYS A 38 11.54 -8.24 10.02
CA LYS A 38 11.28 -7.63 11.33
C LYS A 38 11.36 -6.09 11.32
N ARG A 39 12.27 -5.52 10.54
CA ARG A 39 12.39 -4.06 10.39
C ARG A 39 11.10 -3.45 9.85
N THR A 40 10.55 -4.02 8.80
CA THR A 40 9.28 -3.59 8.19
C THR A 40 8.10 -3.79 9.13
N ILE A 41 8.03 -4.92 9.84
CA ILE A 41 7.00 -5.17 10.86
C ILE A 41 6.99 -4.03 11.88
N LYS A 42 8.17 -3.67 12.41
CA LYS A 42 8.30 -2.59 13.39
C LYS A 42 7.96 -1.22 12.80
N LYS A 43 8.41 -0.94 11.57
CA LYS A 43 8.18 0.35 10.89
C LYS A 43 6.71 0.62 10.67
N PHE A 44 5.96 -0.38 10.22
CA PHE A 44 4.52 -0.28 9.93
C PHE A 44 3.63 -0.63 11.12
N GLY A 45 4.21 -0.99 12.29
CA GLY A 45 3.46 -1.35 13.48
C GLY A 45 2.58 -2.59 13.32
N LEU A 46 3.01 -3.56 12.47
CA LEU A 46 2.21 -4.75 12.21
C LEU A 46 2.03 -5.59 13.47
N GLY A 47 0.86 -6.16 13.64
CA GLY A 47 0.52 -7.01 14.76
C GLY A 47 -0.17 -8.32 14.35
N TYR A 48 -0.41 -9.17 15.35
CA TYR A 48 -1.16 -10.41 15.16
C TYR A 48 -2.16 -10.62 16.28
N SER A 49 -3.38 -10.99 15.92
CA SER A 49 -4.43 -11.40 16.86
C SER A 49 -4.54 -12.93 16.87
N TYR A 50 -4.16 -13.55 17.99
CA TYR A 50 -4.38 -14.99 18.20
C TYR A 50 -5.86 -15.35 18.25
N ARG A 51 -6.68 -14.48 18.87
CA ARG A 51 -8.11 -14.70 19.01
C ARG A 51 -8.81 -14.78 17.65
N TRP A 52 -8.42 -13.90 16.72
CA TRP A 52 -9.04 -13.83 15.39
C TRP A 52 -8.24 -14.58 14.33
N ARG A 53 -7.04 -15.05 14.67
CA ARG A 53 -6.10 -15.67 13.73
C ARG A 53 -5.86 -14.78 12.51
N ARG A 54 -5.55 -13.50 12.77
CA ARG A 54 -5.37 -12.47 11.74
C ARG A 54 -4.10 -11.67 11.95
N THR A 55 -3.41 -11.37 10.87
CA THR A 55 -2.38 -10.33 10.87
C THR A 55 -3.05 -8.98 10.73
N ILE A 56 -2.62 -8.03 11.54
CA ILE A 56 -3.16 -6.68 11.66
C ILE A 56 -2.22 -5.72 10.92
N PHE A 57 -2.80 -4.90 10.06
CA PHE A 57 -2.13 -3.85 9.30
C PHE A 57 -2.72 -2.52 9.76
N PRO A 58 -2.06 -1.76 10.66
CA PRO A 58 -2.51 -0.42 11.03
C PRO A 58 -2.52 0.48 9.81
N ILE A 59 -3.60 1.24 9.65
CA ILE A 59 -3.75 2.22 8.57
C ILE A 59 -3.55 3.60 9.16
N ARG A 60 -2.44 4.24 8.78
CA ARG A 60 -2.08 5.57 9.25
C ARG A 60 -2.40 6.62 8.20
N TYR A 61 -2.96 7.72 8.66
CA TYR A 61 -3.25 8.86 7.80
C TYR A 61 -1.94 9.43 7.25
N TRP A 62 -1.90 9.60 5.97
CA TRP A 62 -0.69 9.98 5.22
C TRP A 62 -0.03 11.28 5.68
N LEU A 63 -0.78 12.21 6.25
CA LEU A 63 -0.33 13.58 6.57
C LEU A 63 0.38 13.68 7.93
N ASP A 64 -0.16 13.01 8.96
CA ASP A 64 0.28 13.17 10.36
C ASP A 64 0.49 11.86 11.12
N GLY A 65 0.21 10.71 10.49
CA GLY A 65 0.37 9.40 11.08
C GLY A 65 -0.75 8.98 12.04
N THR A 66 -1.81 9.77 12.17
CA THR A 66 -2.97 9.43 12.99
C THR A 66 -3.54 8.07 12.57
N LEU A 67 -3.87 7.22 13.56
CA LEU A 67 -4.46 5.93 13.29
C LEU A 67 -5.89 6.08 12.77
N MET A 68 -6.14 5.70 11.53
CA MET A 68 -7.47 5.70 10.90
C MET A 68 -8.26 4.44 11.22
N GLY A 69 -7.55 3.34 11.42
CA GLY A 69 -8.11 2.01 11.61
C GLY A 69 -7.07 0.93 11.33
N TYR A 70 -7.53 -0.25 11.07
CA TYR A 70 -6.66 -1.36 10.64
C TYR A 70 -7.40 -2.30 9.68
N ASN A 71 -6.64 -2.90 8.79
CA ASN A 71 -7.04 -4.08 8.05
C ASN A 71 -6.55 -5.32 8.79
N ALA A 72 -7.30 -6.42 8.71
CA ALA A 72 -6.89 -7.67 9.34
C ALA A 72 -7.05 -8.84 8.37
N ARG A 73 -5.93 -9.46 7.97
CA ARG A 73 -5.92 -10.60 7.03
C ARG A 73 -5.92 -11.92 7.78
N SER A 74 -6.84 -12.81 7.42
CA SER A 74 -6.91 -14.17 7.96
C SER A 74 -5.61 -14.94 7.65
N SER A 75 -5.11 -15.67 8.65
CA SER A 75 -4.05 -16.68 8.51
C SER A 75 -4.61 -18.10 8.35
N ILE A 76 -5.93 -18.24 8.23
CA ILE A 76 -6.60 -19.51 8.00
C ILE A 76 -6.56 -19.77 6.49
N GLU A 77 -5.96 -20.87 6.09
CA GLU A 77 -6.02 -21.34 4.71
C GLU A 77 -7.47 -21.64 4.31
N ASN A 78 -7.82 -21.38 3.05
CA ASN A 78 -9.15 -21.62 2.50
C ASN A 78 -10.29 -21.04 3.37
N CYS A 79 -10.06 -19.90 4.03
CA CYS A 79 -10.99 -19.31 4.99
C CYS A 79 -12.42 -19.11 4.39
N SER A 80 -12.53 -18.92 3.07
CA SER A 80 -13.82 -18.79 2.38
C SER A 80 -14.65 -20.08 2.42
N GLU A 81 -14.04 -21.26 2.45
CA GLU A 81 -14.73 -22.55 2.58
C GLU A 81 -15.43 -22.69 3.95
N PHE A 82 -14.93 -21.96 4.95
CA PHE A 82 -15.49 -21.90 6.30
C PHE A 82 -16.39 -20.67 6.52
N GLY A 83 -16.77 -19.94 5.46
CA GLY A 83 -17.55 -18.71 5.58
C GLY A 83 -16.80 -17.57 6.27
N ILE A 84 -15.47 -17.66 6.40
CA ILE A 84 -14.63 -16.64 7.03
C ILE A 84 -14.11 -15.69 5.95
N SER A 85 -14.39 -14.39 6.08
CA SER A 85 -13.80 -13.38 5.19
C SER A 85 -12.27 -13.38 5.29
N LYS A 86 -11.61 -13.36 4.14
CA LYS A 86 -10.14 -13.24 4.06
C LYS A 86 -9.63 -11.94 4.70
N TYR A 87 -10.36 -10.86 4.51
CA TYR A 87 -10.04 -9.56 5.08
C TYR A 87 -11.17 -9.05 5.98
N PHE A 88 -10.79 -8.39 7.06
CA PHE A 88 -11.64 -7.52 7.84
C PHE A 88 -11.08 -6.11 7.70
N ILE A 89 -11.93 -5.15 7.46
CA ILE A 89 -11.60 -3.73 7.37
C ILE A 89 -12.36 -3.03 8.48
N THR A 90 -11.70 -2.13 9.19
CA THR A 90 -12.36 -1.32 10.23
C THR A 90 -13.60 -0.64 9.64
N PRO A 91 -14.81 -0.85 10.24
CA PRO A 91 -16.01 -0.21 9.77
C PRO A 91 -15.89 1.32 9.75
N GLY A 92 -16.36 1.96 8.68
CA GLY A 92 -16.32 3.42 8.53
C GLY A 92 -14.96 3.99 8.13
N MET A 93 -13.91 3.16 8.01
CA MET A 93 -12.61 3.63 7.53
C MET A 93 -12.69 4.06 6.06
N ARG A 94 -12.26 5.29 5.81
CA ARG A 94 -12.29 5.92 4.49
C ARG A 94 -10.95 5.77 3.78
N LYS A 95 -10.73 4.61 3.17
CA LYS A 95 -9.48 4.32 2.44
C LYS A 95 -9.26 5.22 1.22
N GLU A 96 -10.33 5.73 0.63
CA GLU A 96 -10.30 6.62 -0.54
C GLU A 96 -9.66 8.00 -0.27
N ILE A 97 -9.46 8.38 1.00
CA ILE A 97 -8.78 9.63 1.40
C ILE A 97 -7.37 9.37 1.94
N ASN A 98 -6.81 8.19 1.70
CA ASN A 98 -5.49 7.81 2.18
C ASN A 98 -4.72 7.00 1.14
N ILE A 99 -3.41 6.92 1.32
CA ILE A 99 -2.50 6.02 0.62
C ILE A 99 -1.74 5.25 1.69
N TYR A 100 -1.98 3.94 1.79
CA TYR A 100 -1.27 3.08 2.74
C TYR A 100 0.25 3.15 2.51
N GLY A 101 1.00 3.29 3.59
CA GLY A 101 2.46 3.33 3.57
C GLY A 101 3.04 4.70 3.19
N LEU A 102 2.22 5.68 2.76
CA LEU A 102 2.73 6.99 2.42
C LEU A 102 3.32 7.72 3.65
N TRP A 103 2.70 7.60 4.81
CA TRP A 103 3.24 8.14 6.05
C TRP A 103 4.62 7.56 6.38
N GLU A 104 4.74 6.24 6.38
CA GLU A 104 5.96 5.54 6.76
C GLU A 104 7.09 5.74 5.73
N ASN A 105 6.75 5.87 4.47
CA ASN A 105 7.70 5.93 3.35
C ASN A 105 7.94 7.36 2.85
N TYR A 106 7.27 8.37 3.39
CA TYR A 106 7.24 9.73 2.85
C TYR A 106 8.63 10.31 2.55
N LYS A 107 9.57 10.19 3.51
CA LYS A 107 10.94 10.72 3.34
C LYS A 107 11.71 10.03 2.22
N ASP A 108 11.53 8.72 2.08
CA ASP A 108 12.22 7.93 1.06
C ASP A 108 11.63 8.20 -0.33
N ILE A 109 10.30 8.34 -0.42
CA ILE A 109 9.59 8.76 -1.63
C ILE A 109 10.07 10.15 -2.08
N GLN A 110 10.17 11.12 -1.16
CA GLN A 110 10.69 12.45 -1.47
C GLN A 110 12.14 12.42 -1.98
N LYS A 111 12.98 11.61 -1.35
CA LYS A 111 14.37 11.44 -1.74
C LYS A 111 14.52 10.77 -3.12
N ALA A 112 13.64 9.81 -3.41
CA ALA A 112 13.64 9.10 -4.69
C ALA A 112 13.07 9.95 -5.84
N GLY A 113 12.20 10.94 -5.54
CA GLY A 113 11.51 11.77 -6.52
C GLY A 113 10.36 11.05 -7.22
N TYR A 114 10.00 9.84 -6.82
CA TYR A 114 8.89 9.07 -7.37
C TYR A 114 8.15 8.26 -6.31
N ILE A 115 6.93 7.87 -6.63
CA ILE A 115 6.13 6.93 -5.84
C ILE A 115 5.68 5.77 -6.73
N VAL A 116 5.71 4.54 -6.17
CA VAL A 116 5.15 3.35 -6.82
C VAL A 116 3.82 3.01 -6.18
N ILE A 117 2.76 3.01 -6.96
CA ILE A 117 1.39 2.75 -6.50
C ILE A 117 1.02 1.29 -6.74
N PHE A 118 0.74 0.58 -5.65
CA PHE A 118 0.29 -0.81 -5.63
C PHE A 118 -1.20 -0.91 -5.28
N GLU A 119 -1.78 -2.07 -5.51
CA GLU A 119 -3.16 -2.36 -5.13
C GLU A 119 -3.31 -2.54 -3.62
N ALA A 120 -2.45 -3.35 -3.00
CA ALA A 120 -2.60 -3.82 -1.63
C ALA A 120 -1.37 -3.53 -0.75
N GLU A 121 -1.60 -3.49 0.58
CA GLU A 121 -0.62 -3.23 1.64
C GLU A 121 0.58 -4.17 1.55
N LYS A 122 0.33 -5.43 1.24
CA LYS A 122 1.35 -6.49 1.20
C LYS A 122 2.47 -6.17 0.21
N SER A 123 2.15 -5.56 -0.92
CA SER A 123 3.10 -5.15 -1.95
C SER A 123 4.04 -4.06 -1.43
N VAL A 124 3.50 -3.07 -0.71
CA VAL A 124 4.31 -2.03 -0.04
C VAL A 124 5.26 -2.64 0.98
N LEU A 125 4.77 -3.54 1.84
CA LEU A 125 5.57 -4.20 2.87
C LEU A 125 6.68 -5.08 2.27
N LYS A 126 6.41 -5.79 1.18
CA LYS A 126 7.42 -6.59 0.46
C LYS A 126 8.51 -5.70 -0.13
N ARG A 127 8.16 -4.56 -0.74
CA ARG A 127 9.16 -3.62 -1.27
C ARG A 127 9.98 -2.97 -0.16
N ASP A 128 9.34 -2.50 0.90
CA ASP A 128 10.07 -1.97 2.08
C ASP A 128 11.03 -3.04 2.63
N SER A 129 10.59 -4.28 2.79
CA SER A 129 11.42 -5.39 3.27
C SER A 129 12.64 -5.66 2.39
N ARG A 130 12.56 -5.34 1.11
CA ARG A 130 13.63 -5.46 0.12
C ARG A 130 14.45 -4.18 -0.07
N MET A 131 14.37 -3.25 0.89
CA MET A 131 15.11 -1.98 0.91
C MET A 131 14.68 -1.00 -0.20
N ASP A 132 13.44 -1.07 -0.63
CA ASP A 132 12.83 -0.15 -1.59
C ASP A 132 11.54 0.45 -0.99
N PRO A 133 11.67 1.44 -0.10
CA PRO A 133 10.56 2.07 0.61
C PRO A 133 9.93 3.21 -0.22
N THR A 134 9.65 2.97 -1.51
CA THR A 134 9.05 3.98 -2.42
C THR A 134 7.60 3.69 -2.74
N GLY A 135 7.03 2.63 -2.13
CA GLY A 135 5.69 2.16 -2.40
C GLY A 135 4.60 2.84 -1.55
N GLY A 136 3.43 3.02 -2.15
CA GLY A 136 2.16 3.27 -1.50
C GLY A 136 1.08 2.36 -2.07
N ALA A 137 0.00 2.08 -1.32
CA ALA A 137 -1.11 1.28 -1.82
C ALA A 137 -2.45 2.02 -1.72
N ILE A 138 -3.31 1.79 -2.72
CA ILE A 138 -4.65 2.40 -2.79
C ILE A 138 -5.72 1.58 -2.08
N GLU A 139 -5.37 0.35 -1.67
CA GLU A 139 -6.25 -0.59 -0.97
C GLU A 139 -7.55 -0.89 -1.75
N GLY A 140 -7.45 -0.97 -3.06
CA GLY A 140 -8.58 -1.23 -3.96
C GLY A 140 -8.16 -1.23 -5.43
N HIS A 141 -9.16 -1.35 -6.31
CA HIS A 141 -8.93 -1.44 -7.77
C HIS A 141 -8.99 -0.08 -8.48
N VAL A 142 -9.52 0.95 -7.83
CA VAL A 142 -9.73 2.26 -8.46
C VAL A 142 -9.05 3.35 -7.63
N LEU A 143 -8.25 4.15 -8.30
CA LEU A 143 -7.62 5.33 -7.70
C LEU A 143 -8.65 6.46 -7.56
N SER A 144 -8.95 6.89 -6.33
CA SER A 144 -9.88 7.99 -6.09
C SER A 144 -9.30 9.34 -6.47
N ASP A 145 -10.14 10.34 -6.69
CA ASP A 145 -9.67 11.70 -7.01
C ASP A 145 -8.94 12.33 -5.81
N GLU A 146 -9.32 11.97 -4.59
CA GLU A 146 -8.62 12.42 -3.38
C GLU A 146 -7.23 11.78 -3.27
N GLN A 147 -7.11 10.48 -3.56
CA GLN A 147 -5.80 9.81 -3.63
C GLN A 147 -4.91 10.45 -4.70
N VAL A 148 -5.46 10.84 -5.85
CA VAL A 148 -4.72 11.60 -6.88
C VAL A 148 -4.22 12.94 -6.31
N ARG A 149 -5.09 13.71 -5.62
CA ARG A 149 -4.69 14.98 -4.98
C ARG A 149 -3.59 14.79 -3.94
N ILE A 150 -3.69 13.74 -3.13
CA ILE A 150 -2.66 13.37 -2.15
C ILE A 150 -1.32 13.13 -2.86
N ILE A 151 -1.29 12.28 -3.89
CA ILE A 151 -0.08 11.96 -4.63
C ILE A 151 0.52 13.20 -5.28
N LEU A 152 -0.30 14.03 -5.93
CA LEU A 152 0.15 15.30 -6.51
C LEU A 152 0.69 16.26 -5.45
N GLY A 153 0.08 16.26 -4.26
CA GLY A 153 0.49 17.07 -3.10
C GLY A 153 1.85 16.67 -2.52
N THR A 154 2.32 15.45 -2.76
CA THR A 154 3.66 15.01 -2.35
C THR A 154 4.77 15.73 -3.12
N GLY A 155 4.48 16.23 -4.31
CA GLY A 155 5.45 16.93 -5.15
C GLY A 155 6.45 16.00 -5.87
N VAL A 156 6.23 14.68 -5.90
CA VAL A 156 7.06 13.73 -6.66
C VAL A 156 7.05 14.07 -8.16
N GLU A 157 8.15 13.76 -8.82
CA GLU A 157 8.31 14.02 -10.27
C GLU A 157 7.62 12.94 -11.11
N GLU A 158 7.62 11.69 -10.63
CA GLU A 158 7.05 10.54 -11.36
C GLU A 158 6.11 9.74 -10.47
N VAL A 159 4.97 9.32 -11.03
CA VAL A 159 4.03 8.34 -10.45
C VAL A 159 4.12 7.06 -11.27
N ILE A 160 4.36 5.94 -10.60
CA ILE A 160 4.55 4.63 -11.25
C ILE A 160 3.41 3.71 -10.81
N ILE A 161 2.53 3.34 -11.72
CA ILE A 161 1.41 2.43 -11.43
C ILE A 161 1.91 0.99 -11.56
N ALA A 162 1.74 0.20 -10.50
CA ALA A 162 2.24 -1.18 -10.39
C ALA A 162 1.15 -2.12 -9.83
N MET A 163 0.03 -2.19 -10.55
CA MET A 163 -1.12 -3.02 -10.17
C MET A 163 -0.82 -4.52 -10.36
N ASP A 164 -1.64 -5.37 -9.76
CA ASP A 164 -1.55 -6.82 -9.92
C ASP A 164 -1.74 -7.23 -11.38
N ASN A 165 -1.15 -8.36 -11.77
CA ASN A 165 -1.02 -8.75 -13.19
C ASN A 165 -2.36 -9.12 -13.86
N ASP A 166 -3.41 -9.38 -13.06
CA ASP A 166 -4.78 -9.63 -13.55
C ASP A 166 -5.62 -8.37 -13.74
N VAL A 167 -5.14 -7.21 -13.32
CA VAL A 167 -5.84 -5.94 -13.56
C VAL A 167 -5.83 -5.62 -15.05
N PRO A 168 -7.01 -5.35 -15.67
CA PRO A 168 -7.10 -4.98 -17.08
C PRO A 168 -6.25 -3.76 -17.42
N ILE A 169 -5.62 -3.78 -18.59
CA ILE A 169 -4.73 -2.68 -19.00
C ILE A 169 -5.48 -1.35 -19.12
N GLU A 170 -6.74 -1.39 -19.50
CA GLU A 170 -7.61 -0.23 -19.59
C GLU A 170 -7.79 0.48 -18.24
N GLU A 171 -7.90 -0.30 -17.15
CA GLU A 171 -7.98 0.25 -15.79
C GLU A 171 -6.66 0.92 -15.39
N VAL A 172 -5.54 0.31 -15.74
CA VAL A 172 -4.20 0.90 -15.52
C VAL A 172 -4.05 2.21 -16.30
N TRP A 173 -4.50 2.26 -17.56
CA TRP A 173 -4.48 3.49 -18.37
C TRP A 173 -5.37 4.57 -17.77
N ASN A 174 -6.57 4.24 -17.34
CA ASN A 174 -7.47 5.18 -16.67
C ASN A 174 -6.83 5.80 -15.39
N MET A 175 -6.02 5.01 -14.66
CA MET A 175 -5.26 5.55 -13.51
C MET A 175 -4.14 6.49 -13.99
N CYS A 176 -3.42 6.14 -15.05
CA CYS A 176 -2.36 6.98 -15.63
C CYS A 176 -2.91 8.31 -16.16
N GLU A 177 -4.06 8.30 -16.81
CA GLU A 177 -4.72 9.50 -17.34
C GLU A 177 -4.98 10.55 -16.27
N LYS A 178 -5.25 10.15 -15.03
CA LYS A 178 -5.47 11.07 -13.90
C LYS A 178 -4.25 11.96 -13.59
N PHE A 179 -3.06 11.57 -14.03
CA PHE A 179 -1.82 12.32 -13.84
C PHE A 179 -1.29 12.98 -15.10
N TYR A 180 -1.90 12.70 -16.26
CA TYR A 180 -1.44 13.20 -17.55
C TYR A 180 -1.39 14.73 -17.59
N GLY A 181 -0.27 15.27 -18.04
CA GLY A 181 -0.02 16.71 -18.06
C GLY A 181 0.31 17.35 -16.70
N LEU A 182 0.18 16.60 -15.59
CA LEU A 182 0.44 17.07 -14.23
C LEU A 182 1.77 16.53 -13.68
N ARG A 183 2.08 15.28 -13.96
CA ARG A 183 3.31 14.59 -13.55
C ARG A 183 3.74 13.62 -14.64
N LYS A 184 5.02 13.24 -14.61
CA LYS A 184 5.47 12.07 -15.35
C LYS A 184 4.74 10.85 -14.77
N VAL A 185 4.12 10.06 -15.63
CA VAL A 185 3.44 8.82 -15.23
C VAL A 185 3.96 7.67 -16.07
N SER A 186 4.17 6.55 -15.43
CA SER A 186 4.53 5.29 -16.07
C SER A 186 3.84 4.13 -15.37
N TYR A 187 3.85 2.95 -15.99
CA TYR A 187 3.28 1.75 -15.37
C TYR A 187 4.15 0.53 -15.62
N ILE A 188 4.11 -0.40 -14.66
CA ILE A 188 4.78 -1.70 -14.78
C ILE A 188 3.79 -2.68 -15.39
N ARG A 189 4.19 -3.30 -16.50
CA ARG A 189 3.44 -4.37 -17.15
C ARG A 189 4.35 -5.54 -17.49
N ASP A 190 3.93 -6.73 -17.11
CA ASP A 190 4.68 -7.96 -17.44
C ASP A 190 4.40 -8.43 -18.87
N LYS A 191 5.19 -7.93 -19.83
CA LYS A 191 5.14 -8.35 -21.23
C LYS A 191 5.86 -9.69 -21.48
N TRP A 192 6.66 -10.13 -20.51
CA TRP A 192 7.53 -11.30 -20.67
C TRP A 192 7.03 -12.52 -19.92
N LYS A 193 5.84 -12.44 -19.29
CA LYS A 193 5.22 -13.52 -18.51
C LYS A 193 6.13 -14.06 -17.40
N LEU A 194 6.77 -13.13 -16.68
CA LEU A 194 7.66 -13.42 -15.55
C LEU A 194 6.91 -13.52 -14.22
N LEU A 195 5.67 -13.03 -14.19
CA LEU A 195 4.78 -13.04 -13.04
C LEU A 195 3.69 -14.10 -13.20
N GLY A 196 3.19 -14.60 -12.08
CA GLY A 196 1.96 -15.38 -12.06
C GLY A 196 0.74 -14.55 -12.44
N PRO A 197 -0.40 -15.20 -12.75
CA PRO A 197 -1.59 -14.52 -13.25
C PRO A 197 -2.16 -13.43 -12.31
N LYS A 198 -1.96 -13.61 -11.00
CA LYS A 198 -2.47 -12.70 -9.95
C LYS A 198 -1.36 -12.10 -9.09
N ASP A 199 -0.12 -12.19 -9.55
CA ASP A 199 1.00 -11.64 -8.79
C ASP A 199 1.08 -10.12 -8.97
N SER A 200 1.35 -9.45 -7.86
CA SER A 200 1.84 -8.08 -7.91
C SER A 200 3.28 -8.05 -8.43
N PRO A 201 3.71 -7.00 -9.14
CA PRO A 201 5.13 -6.81 -9.42
C PRO A 201 6.02 -6.90 -8.18
N ALA A 202 5.49 -6.52 -7.01
CA ALA A 202 6.17 -6.63 -5.72
C ALA A 202 6.37 -8.08 -5.23
N ASP A 203 5.65 -9.05 -5.74
CA ASP A 203 5.82 -10.47 -5.39
C ASP A 203 7.10 -11.04 -6.00
N ALA A 204 7.50 -10.55 -7.15
CA ALA A 204 8.67 -11.03 -7.88
C ALA A 204 9.98 -10.84 -7.09
N PRO A 205 10.97 -11.73 -7.27
CA PRO A 205 12.33 -11.50 -6.77
C PRO A 205 12.90 -10.18 -7.26
N ASN A 206 13.82 -9.56 -6.50
CA ASN A 206 14.38 -8.25 -6.84
C ASN A 206 14.92 -8.16 -8.27
N LYS A 207 15.55 -9.22 -8.78
CA LYS A 207 16.08 -9.23 -10.14
C LYS A 207 14.98 -9.04 -11.20
N ILE A 208 13.86 -9.73 -11.03
CA ILE A 208 12.69 -9.62 -11.92
C ILE A 208 12.02 -8.27 -11.75
N TYR A 209 11.75 -7.86 -10.49
CA TYR A 209 11.16 -6.55 -10.23
C TYR A 209 11.97 -5.41 -10.86
N ASN A 210 13.29 -5.40 -10.64
CA ASN A 210 14.16 -4.35 -11.19
C ASN A 210 14.19 -4.36 -12.73
N PHE A 211 14.08 -5.53 -13.33
CA PHE A 211 13.94 -5.65 -14.78
C PHE A 211 12.61 -5.02 -15.24
N LEU A 212 11.48 -5.41 -14.66
CA LEU A 212 10.15 -4.85 -14.99
C LEU A 212 10.10 -3.35 -14.73
N PHE A 213 10.66 -2.90 -13.61
CA PHE A 213 10.74 -1.48 -13.25
C PHE A 213 11.57 -0.66 -14.26
N LYS A 214 12.68 -1.21 -14.71
CA LYS A 214 13.52 -0.57 -15.74
C LYS A 214 12.78 -0.42 -17.08
N TRP A 215 11.96 -1.39 -17.44
CA TRP A 215 11.23 -1.45 -18.70
C TRP A 215 9.75 -1.04 -18.57
N ARG A 216 9.43 -0.25 -17.56
CA ARG A 216 8.09 0.34 -17.41
C ARG A 216 7.77 1.25 -18.61
N ILE A 217 6.49 1.40 -18.88
CA ILE A 217 5.94 2.08 -20.06
C ILE A 217 5.44 3.47 -19.63
#